data_52a50fc5f4282ddbea65cefd9805ae29
#
_entry.id   52a50fc5f4282ddbea65cefd9805ae29
#
_cell.length_a   1.000
_cell.length_b   1.000
_cell.length_c   1.000
_cell.angle_alpha   90.00
_cell.angle_beta   90.00
_cell.angle_gamma   90.00
#
_symmetry.space_group_name_H-M   'P 1'
#
loop_
_entity.id
_entity.type
_entity.pdbx_description
1 polymer ?
#
loop_
_entity_poly.entity_id
_entity_poly.type
_entity_poly.pdbx_seq_one_letter_code
_entity_poly.pdbx_strand_id
1 'polypeptide(L)'
;MSSGLKTIDLSNFDTSNVTTMGNMFDGCSSLTDLDLTNFDTSKVTSLSNMFQNCTNLKTLNISSFKTPALLYIAGMFNGCKSLIKLDLSNFDTSKVSNFSNLFQNCNSLEYLDLTSFNTSKGTQMVNMFRNCQKLKTLDLSSFNTSKIVIMSCMFYGCTSLVELNISSFDTSKVTDMSGMLCSCKALTELDLSNFNTSKVTNMSDMFNSCSSLTKLNLLKFDTSSLTDMSGMFY
;
A
#
# COMPACT_ATOMS: atom_id res chain seq x y z
N MET A 1 8.21 -14.45 18.04
CA MET A 1 8.60 -14.39 16.61
C MET A 1 9.27 -15.69 16.22
N SER A 2 8.73 -16.42 15.24
CA SER A 2 9.26 -17.72 14.77
C SER A 2 10.25 -17.49 13.61
N SER A 3 11.32 -16.72 13.84
CA SER A 3 12.26 -16.28 12.79
C SER A 3 13.01 -17.43 12.11
N GLY A 4 13.10 -18.61 12.75
CA GLY A 4 13.75 -19.79 12.18
C GLY A 4 12.83 -20.74 11.41
N LEU A 5 11.52 -20.49 11.36
CA LEU A 5 10.54 -21.35 10.70
C LEU A 5 10.70 -21.26 9.18
N LYS A 6 11.10 -22.35 8.53
CA LYS A 6 11.31 -22.41 7.05
C LYS A 6 10.10 -22.95 6.31
N THR A 7 9.43 -23.93 6.88
CA THR A 7 8.25 -24.59 6.31
C THR A 7 7.24 -24.82 7.41
N ILE A 8 5.97 -24.81 7.07
CA ILE A 8 4.87 -25.09 7.98
C ILE A 8 3.77 -25.83 7.21
N ASP A 9 3.28 -26.93 7.79
CA ASP A 9 2.11 -27.62 7.28
C ASP A 9 0.89 -27.20 8.10
N LEU A 10 -0.08 -26.60 7.42
CA LEU A 10 -1.33 -26.10 7.98
C LEU A 10 -2.55 -26.82 7.36
N SER A 11 -2.32 -27.90 6.62
CA SER A 11 -3.37 -28.58 5.85
C SER A 11 -4.56 -29.08 6.69
N ASN A 12 -4.32 -29.35 7.98
CA ASN A 12 -5.34 -29.82 8.91
C ASN A 12 -6.01 -28.69 9.75
N PHE A 13 -5.68 -27.42 9.47
CA PHE A 13 -6.28 -26.31 10.23
C PHE A 13 -7.70 -26.03 9.76
N ASP A 14 -8.66 -26.16 10.67
CA ASP A 14 -10.02 -25.65 10.49
C ASP A 14 -10.07 -24.20 11.00
N THR A 15 -10.24 -23.26 10.08
CA THR A 15 -10.33 -21.82 10.40
C THR A 15 -11.75 -21.27 10.29
N SER A 16 -12.77 -22.11 10.12
CA SER A 16 -14.17 -21.73 9.90
C SER A 16 -14.81 -20.90 11.03
N ASN A 17 -14.21 -20.92 12.23
CA ASN A 17 -14.64 -20.10 13.38
C ASN A 17 -13.67 -18.99 13.74
N VAL A 18 -12.59 -18.79 12.95
CA VAL A 18 -11.59 -17.77 13.25
C VAL A 18 -12.10 -16.39 12.84
N THR A 19 -12.02 -15.43 13.77
CA THR A 19 -12.46 -14.06 13.54
C THR A 19 -11.30 -13.07 13.41
N THR A 20 -10.07 -13.46 13.77
CA THR A 20 -8.86 -12.64 13.59
C THR A 20 -7.66 -13.51 13.30
N MET A 21 -6.86 -13.08 12.33
CA MET A 21 -5.57 -13.69 11.96
C MET A 21 -4.45 -12.63 11.98
N GLY A 22 -4.68 -11.51 12.67
CA GLY A 22 -3.68 -10.45 12.79
C GLY A 22 -2.38 -10.96 13.41
N ASN A 23 -1.24 -10.55 12.85
CA ASN A 23 0.13 -10.93 13.26
C ASN A 23 0.43 -12.44 13.22
N MET A 24 -0.40 -13.29 12.59
CA MET A 24 -0.24 -14.76 12.65
C MET A 24 1.15 -15.23 12.20
N PHE A 25 1.71 -14.61 11.17
CA PHE A 25 3.03 -14.91 10.63
C PHE A 25 4.03 -13.75 10.77
N ASP A 26 3.71 -12.74 11.62
CA ASP A 26 4.62 -11.60 11.81
C ASP A 26 6.02 -12.06 12.24
N GLY A 27 7.03 -11.60 11.49
CA GLY A 27 8.42 -11.92 11.73
C GLY A 27 8.83 -13.36 11.38
N CYS A 28 8.00 -14.12 10.64
CA CYS A 28 8.38 -15.43 10.09
C CYS A 28 9.37 -15.24 8.91
N SER A 29 10.53 -14.65 9.21
CA SER A 29 11.48 -14.17 8.22
C SER A 29 12.19 -15.27 7.42
N SER A 30 12.15 -16.54 7.89
CA SER A 30 12.75 -17.68 7.19
C SER A 30 11.79 -18.44 6.28
N LEU A 31 10.47 -18.13 6.33
CA LEU A 31 9.51 -18.72 5.41
C LEU A 31 9.77 -18.24 3.98
N THR A 32 9.83 -19.18 3.03
CA THR A 32 9.99 -18.88 1.59
C THR A 32 8.71 -19.04 0.80
N ASP A 33 7.87 -19.98 1.22
CA ASP A 33 6.66 -20.37 0.54
C ASP A 33 5.56 -20.63 1.57
N LEU A 34 4.33 -20.19 1.28
CA LEU A 34 3.21 -20.40 2.18
C LEU A 34 1.93 -20.61 1.36
N ASP A 35 1.27 -21.74 1.59
CA ASP A 35 -0.04 -22.07 1.03
C ASP A 35 -1.10 -22.05 2.13
N LEU A 36 -2.11 -21.20 1.94
CA LEU A 36 -3.24 -21.03 2.85
C LEU A 36 -4.59 -21.27 2.13
N THR A 37 -4.58 -22.05 1.05
CA THR A 37 -5.82 -22.31 0.26
C THR A 37 -6.89 -23.03 1.03
N ASN A 38 -6.54 -23.74 2.12
CA ASN A 38 -7.51 -24.38 3.02
C ASN A 38 -8.12 -23.43 4.08
N PHE A 39 -7.65 -22.18 4.16
CA PHE A 39 -8.14 -21.24 5.16
C PHE A 39 -9.50 -20.63 4.75
N ASP A 40 -10.47 -20.76 5.63
CA ASP A 40 -11.73 -20.02 5.55
C ASP A 40 -11.57 -18.67 6.27
N THR A 41 -11.66 -17.58 5.51
CA THR A 41 -11.55 -16.22 6.03
C THR A 41 -12.90 -15.48 6.07
N SER A 42 -14.00 -16.17 5.84
CA SER A 42 -15.35 -15.57 5.71
C SER A 42 -15.81 -14.80 6.96
N LYS A 43 -15.34 -15.20 8.14
CA LYS A 43 -15.64 -14.54 9.43
C LYS A 43 -14.52 -13.62 9.91
N VAL A 44 -13.39 -13.56 9.19
CA VAL A 44 -12.22 -12.81 9.65
C VAL A 44 -12.44 -11.31 9.52
N THR A 45 -12.30 -10.61 10.61
CA THR A 45 -12.42 -9.14 10.68
C THR A 45 -11.06 -8.44 10.66
N SER A 46 -9.96 -9.14 11.00
CA SER A 46 -8.61 -8.57 11.02
C SER A 46 -7.57 -9.49 10.43
N LEU A 47 -6.84 -8.93 9.45
CA LEU A 47 -5.63 -9.47 8.83
C LEU A 47 -4.43 -8.52 9.05
N SER A 48 -4.55 -7.55 9.99
CA SER A 48 -3.49 -6.57 10.22
C SER A 48 -2.16 -7.25 10.53
N ASN A 49 -1.09 -6.84 9.84
CA ASN A 49 0.28 -7.34 10.00
C ASN A 49 0.42 -8.86 9.84
N MET A 50 -0.54 -9.56 9.19
CA MET A 50 -0.53 -11.03 9.16
C MET A 50 0.77 -11.61 8.64
N PHE A 51 1.38 -10.99 7.61
CA PHE A 51 2.66 -11.41 7.02
C PHE A 51 3.77 -10.37 7.22
N GLN A 52 3.60 -9.46 8.19
CA GLN A 52 4.58 -8.41 8.44
C GLN A 52 5.96 -9.04 8.66
N ASN A 53 7.00 -8.47 8.04
CA ASN A 53 8.39 -8.94 8.15
C ASN A 53 8.64 -10.40 7.75
N CYS A 54 7.79 -11.00 6.92
CA CYS A 54 8.10 -12.26 6.23
C CYS A 54 9.10 -11.98 5.09
N THR A 55 10.34 -11.61 5.44
CA THR A 55 11.31 -11.00 4.53
C THR A 55 11.76 -11.89 3.38
N ASN A 56 11.75 -13.23 3.56
CA ASN A 56 12.17 -14.20 2.55
C ASN A 56 10.98 -14.85 1.81
N LEU A 57 9.74 -14.47 2.14
CA LEU A 57 8.54 -15.04 1.52
C LEU A 57 8.49 -14.64 0.04
N LYS A 58 8.62 -15.62 -0.87
CA LYS A 58 8.62 -15.44 -2.33
C LYS A 58 7.27 -15.77 -2.92
N THR A 59 6.64 -16.84 -2.43
CA THR A 59 5.34 -17.30 -2.89
C THR A 59 4.35 -17.35 -1.74
N LEU A 60 3.18 -16.77 -1.97
CA LEU A 60 2.07 -16.74 -1.01
C LEU A 60 0.78 -17.06 -1.77
N ASN A 61 0.15 -18.18 -1.42
CA ASN A 61 -1.11 -18.59 -2.00
C ASN A 61 -2.26 -18.33 -1.01
N ILE A 62 -3.02 -17.29 -1.29
CA ILE A 62 -4.20 -16.84 -0.55
C ILE A 62 -5.42 -16.72 -1.48
N SER A 63 -5.44 -17.48 -2.57
CA SER A 63 -6.50 -17.43 -3.58
C SER A 63 -7.88 -17.83 -3.05
N SER A 64 -7.94 -18.57 -1.93
CA SER A 64 -9.18 -18.91 -1.23
C SER A 64 -9.74 -17.78 -0.36
N PHE A 65 -8.94 -16.75 -0.05
CA PHE A 65 -9.37 -15.71 0.88
C PHE A 65 -10.59 -14.95 0.35
N LYS A 66 -11.68 -15.00 1.12
CA LYS A 66 -12.88 -14.19 0.91
C LYS A 66 -13.08 -13.38 2.19
N THR A 67 -13.16 -12.06 2.05
CA THR A 67 -13.03 -11.17 3.21
C THR A 67 -14.27 -10.27 3.45
N PRO A 68 -15.52 -10.80 3.41
CA PRO A 68 -16.73 -9.98 3.50
C PRO A 68 -16.91 -9.29 4.88
N ALA A 69 -16.18 -9.76 5.90
CA ALA A 69 -16.23 -9.21 7.25
C ALA A 69 -15.02 -8.31 7.58
N LEU A 70 -14.07 -8.11 6.65
CA LEU A 70 -12.78 -7.47 6.92
C LEU A 70 -12.93 -5.99 7.29
N LEU A 71 -12.35 -5.61 8.42
CA LEU A 71 -12.29 -4.23 8.93
C LEU A 71 -10.86 -3.70 8.99
N TYR A 72 -9.87 -4.59 9.27
CA TYR A 72 -8.50 -4.20 9.56
C TYR A 72 -7.52 -4.98 8.67
N ILE A 73 -6.73 -4.26 7.87
CA ILE A 73 -5.75 -4.83 6.92
C ILE A 73 -4.38 -4.13 6.98
N ALA A 74 -4.26 -3.07 7.80
CA ALA A 74 -3.05 -2.26 7.84
C ALA A 74 -1.79 -3.12 8.06
N GLY A 75 -0.74 -2.85 7.29
CA GLY A 75 0.55 -3.53 7.39
C GLY A 75 0.57 -5.01 7.01
N MET A 76 -0.51 -5.57 6.42
CA MET A 76 -0.62 -7.02 6.17
C MET A 76 0.60 -7.62 5.47
N PHE A 77 1.18 -6.92 4.50
CA PHE A 77 2.36 -7.36 3.75
C PHE A 77 3.60 -6.51 4.01
N ASN A 78 3.59 -5.66 5.04
CA ASN A 78 4.73 -4.79 5.35
C ASN A 78 6.00 -5.60 5.57
N GLY A 79 7.06 -5.29 4.81
CA GLY A 79 8.34 -5.97 4.93
C GLY A 79 8.42 -7.34 4.26
N CYS A 80 7.46 -7.72 3.41
CA CYS A 80 7.56 -8.89 2.53
C CYS A 80 8.52 -8.59 1.37
N LYS A 81 9.81 -8.45 1.67
CA LYS A 81 10.84 -7.93 0.76
C LYS A 81 11.04 -8.78 -0.50
N SER A 82 10.80 -10.09 -0.41
CA SER A 82 11.05 -11.05 -1.49
C SER A 82 9.82 -11.41 -2.30
N LEU A 83 8.63 -10.92 -1.91
CA LEU A 83 7.37 -11.22 -2.58
C LEU A 83 7.35 -10.57 -3.96
N ILE A 84 7.14 -11.39 -5.02
CA ILE A 84 7.24 -10.93 -6.42
C ILE A 84 5.86 -10.56 -6.98
N LYS A 85 4.85 -11.35 -6.65
CA LYS A 85 3.47 -11.19 -7.11
C LYS A 85 2.49 -11.58 -6.01
N LEU A 86 1.29 -11.04 -6.07
CA LEU A 86 0.24 -11.29 -5.11
C LEU A 86 -1.12 -11.21 -5.80
N ASP A 87 -1.97 -12.21 -5.58
CA ASP A 87 -3.35 -12.22 -6.04
C ASP A 87 -4.27 -11.77 -4.90
N LEU A 88 -4.95 -10.65 -5.09
CA LEU A 88 -5.89 -10.06 -4.15
C LEU A 88 -7.31 -9.93 -4.76
N SER A 89 -7.58 -10.59 -5.87
CA SER A 89 -8.82 -10.45 -6.64
C SER A 89 -10.08 -10.79 -5.84
N ASN A 90 -9.96 -11.64 -4.81
CA ASN A 90 -11.07 -12.06 -3.96
C ASN A 90 -11.23 -11.25 -2.66
N PHE A 91 -10.41 -10.19 -2.47
CA PHE A 91 -10.51 -9.36 -1.28
C PHE A 91 -11.68 -8.36 -1.36
N ASP A 92 -12.60 -8.43 -0.42
CA ASP A 92 -13.58 -7.38 -0.17
C ASP A 92 -13.04 -6.40 0.88
N THR A 93 -12.68 -5.19 0.43
CA THR A 93 -12.15 -4.12 1.29
C THR A 93 -13.18 -3.03 1.58
N SER A 94 -14.46 -3.25 1.24
CA SER A 94 -15.52 -2.24 1.31
C SER A 94 -15.80 -1.66 2.71
N LYS A 95 -15.33 -2.36 3.76
CA LYS A 95 -15.47 -1.94 5.16
C LYS A 95 -14.17 -1.41 5.77
N VAL A 96 -13.06 -1.50 5.03
CA VAL A 96 -11.73 -1.11 5.52
C VAL A 96 -11.59 0.41 5.51
N SER A 97 -11.09 0.96 6.62
CA SER A 97 -10.85 2.41 6.75
C SER A 97 -9.37 2.80 6.77
N ASN A 98 -8.47 1.86 7.06
CA ASN A 98 -7.04 2.14 7.14
C ASN A 98 -6.24 1.16 6.26
N PHE A 99 -5.60 1.71 5.22
CA PHE A 99 -4.73 0.99 4.27
C PHE A 99 -3.24 1.29 4.51
N SER A 100 -2.89 1.94 5.63
CA SER A 100 -1.51 2.34 5.92
C SER A 100 -0.57 1.16 5.97
N ASN A 101 0.63 1.32 5.40
CA ASN A 101 1.73 0.35 5.38
C ASN A 101 1.40 -0.98 4.68
N LEU A 102 0.27 -1.09 3.93
CA LEU A 102 -0.23 -2.38 3.43
C LEU A 102 0.82 -3.14 2.63
N PHE A 103 1.54 -2.46 1.72
CA PHE A 103 2.62 -3.02 0.90
C PHE A 103 3.98 -2.36 1.19
N GLN A 104 4.13 -1.70 2.34
CA GLN A 104 5.38 -1.05 2.69
C GLN A 104 6.54 -2.04 2.66
N ASN A 105 7.67 -1.66 2.03
CA ASN A 105 8.87 -2.49 1.91
C ASN A 105 8.65 -3.83 1.16
N CYS A 106 7.67 -3.92 0.27
CA CYS A 106 7.55 -5.01 -0.69
C CYS A 106 8.52 -4.77 -1.88
N ASN A 107 9.84 -4.81 -1.59
CA ASN A 107 10.88 -4.35 -2.50
C ASN A 107 10.93 -5.10 -3.83
N SER A 108 10.53 -6.38 -3.86
CA SER A 108 10.58 -7.23 -5.05
C SER A 108 9.26 -7.33 -5.80
N LEU A 109 8.20 -6.65 -5.34
CA LEU A 109 6.88 -6.70 -5.97
C LEU A 109 6.95 -5.99 -7.34
N GLU A 110 6.68 -6.74 -8.41
CA GLU A 110 6.81 -6.26 -9.79
C GLU A 110 5.48 -5.84 -10.41
N TYR A 111 4.40 -6.46 -9.97
CA TYR A 111 3.04 -6.21 -10.44
C TYR A 111 2.05 -6.32 -9.30
N LEU A 112 1.02 -5.46 -9.31
CA LEU A 112 -0.04 -5.46 -8.32
C LEU A 112 -1.35 -4.99 -8.97
N ASP A 113 -2.35 -5.86 -8.98
CA ASP A 113 -3.71 -5.53 -9.39
C ASP A 113 -4.57 -5.22 -8.15
N LEU A 114 -5.11 -4.01 -8.10
CA LEU A 114 -5.97 -3.53 -7.02
C LEU A 114 -7.37 -3.11 -7.53
N THR A 115 -7.76 -3.56 -8.70
CA THR A 115 -9.07 -3.22 -9.28
C THR A 115 -10.25 -3.71 -8.44
N SER A 116 -10.05 -4.78 -7.65
CA SER A 116 -11.03 -5.30 -6.70
C SER A 116 -11.18 -4.45 -5.42
N PHE A 117 -10.21 -3.55 -5.14
CA PHE A 117 -10.22 -2.79 -3.89
C PHE A 117 -11.29 -1.69 -3.89
N ASN A 118 -12.16 -1.75 -2.89
CA ASN A 118 -13.09 -0.66 -2.59
C ASN A 118 -12.52 0.19 -1.44
N THR A 119 -12.06 1.40 -1.77
CA THR A 119 -11.45 2.31 -0.80
C THR A 119 -12.38 3.40 -0.28
N SER A 120 -13.69 3.32 -0.57
CA SER A 120 -14.69 4.36 -0.24
C SER A 120 -14.88 4.65 1.26
N LYS A 121 -14.40 3.78 2.13
CA LYS A 121 -14.35 3.98 3.58
C LYS A 121 -12.98 4.42 4.08
N GLY A 122 -11.96 4.41 3.21
CA GLY A 122 -10.58 4.75 3.55
C GLY A 122 -10.43 6.17 4.08
N THR A 123 -9.67 6.31 5.16
CA THR A 123 -9.29 7.60 5.77
C THR A 123 -7.79 7.79 5.82
N GLN A 124 -7.00 6.73 5.70
CA GLN A 124 -5.54 6.75 5.80
C GLN A 124 -4.90 5.82 4.76
N MET A 125 -3.86 6.32 4.08
CA MET A 125 -3.04 5.59 3.11
C MET A 125 -1.53 5.86 3.32
N VAL A 126 -1.12 6.17 4.57
CA VAL A 126 0.28 6.46 4.91
C VAL A 126 1.17 5.29 4.54
N ASN A 127 2.28 5.54 3.82
CA ASN A 127 3.27 4.53 3.41
C ASN A 127 2.69 3.34 2.63
N MET A 128 1.50 3.42 2.01
CA MET A 128 0.82 2.24 1.46
C MET A 128 1.70 1.44 0.50
N PHE A 129 2.49 2.11 -0.35
CA PHE A 129 3.41 1.50 -1.32
C PHE A 129 4.87 1.91 -1.07
N ARG A 130 5.19 2.43 0.12
CA ARG A 130 6.55 2.89 0.43
C ARG A 130 7.57 1.80 0.17
N ASN A 131 8.64 2.11 -0.60
CA ASN A 131 9.71 1.20 -0.98
C ASN A 131 9.26 -0.04 -1.78
N CYS A 132 8.20 0.05 -2.59
CA CYS A 132 7.92 -0.94 -3.64
C CYS A 132 8.87 -0.68 -4.82
N GLN A 133 10.16 -1.03 -4.64
CA GLN A 133 11.26 -0.57 -5.50
C GLN A 133 11.22 -1.14 -6.91
N LYS A 134 10.63 -2.33 -7.13
CA LYS A 134 10.56 -2.98 -8.45
C LYS A 134 9.24 -2.75 -9.17
N LEU A 135 8.25 -2.13 -8.53
CA LEU A 135 6.96 -1.82 -9.13
C LEU A 135 7.14 -0.80 -10.24
N LYS A 136 6.77 -1.16 -11.49
CA LYS A 136 6.96 -0.31 -12.67
C LYS A 136 5.73 0.50 -13.04
N THR A 137 4.56 -0.10 -12.89
CA THR A 137 3.27 0.52 -13.22
C THR A 137 2.30 0.31 -12.06
N LEU A 138 1.48 1.31 -11.78
CA LEU A 138 0.45 1.22 -10.77
C LEU A 138 -0.79 2.00 -11.20
N ASP A 139 -1.89 1.28 -11.42
CA ASP A 139 -3.18 1.89 -11.72
C ASP A 139 -4.06 1.92 -10.47
N LEU A 140 -4.36 3.13 -10.00
CA LEU A 140 -5.24 3.39 -8.87
C LEU A 140 -6.51 4.16 -9.30
N SER A 141 -6.88 4.10 -10.57
CA SER A 141 -8.06 4.80 -11.10
C SER A 141 -9.39 4.33 -10.48
N SER A 142 -9.40 3.13 -9.88
CA SER A 142 -10.55 2.61 -9.12
C SER A 142 -10.65 3.15 -7.69
N PHE A 143 -9.60 3.83 -7.18
CA PHE A 143 -9.57 4.29 -5.79
C PHE A 143 -10.45 5.50 -5.56
N ASN A 144 -11.30 5.43 -4.54
CA ASN A 144 -12.04 6.56 -4.00
C ASN A 144 -11.28 7.12 -2.79
N THR A 145 -10.69 8.31 -2.94
CA THR A 145 -9.88 8.95 -1.89
C THR A 145 -10.60 10.12 -1.20
N SER A 146 -11.89 10.32 -1.47
CA SER A 146 -12.67 11.47 -0.97
C SER A 146 -12.77 11.63 0.55
N LYS A 147 -12.31 10.62 1.31
CA LYS A 147 -12.24 10.66 2.79
C LYS A 147 -10.82 10.61 3.32
N ILE A 148 -9.83 10.47 2.46
CA ILE A 148 -8.44 10.41 2.89
C ILE A 148 -7.99 11.76 3.43
N VAL A 149 -7.31 11.72 4.58
CA VAL A 149 -6.78 12.91 5.26
C VAL A 149 -5.25 12.96 5.19
N ILE A 150 -4.59 11.79 5.18
CA ILE A 150 -3.13 11.69 5.18
C ILE A 150 -2.68 10.73 4.08
N MET A 151 -1.79 11.22 3.19
CA MET A 151 -1.17 10.46 2.10
C MET A 151 0.37 10.49 2.20
N SER A 152 0.93 10.82 3.38
CA SER A 152 2.37 10.95 3.53
C SER A 152 3.11 9.69 3.15
N CYS A 153 4.20 9.86 2.40
CA CYS A 153 5.10 8.80 1.92
C CYS A 153 4.41 7.66 1.15
N MET A 154 3.20 7.90 0.55
CA MET A 154 2.41 6.82 -0.08
C MET A 154 3.20 6.04 -1.13
N PHE A 155 4.03 6.72 -1.94
CA PHE A 155 4.86 6.14 -2.99
C PHE A 155 6.37 6.37 -2.75
N TYR A 156 6.75 6.77 -1.53
CA TYR A 156 8.15 7.03 -1.20
C TYR A 156 9.05 5.85 -1.59
N GLY A 157 10.11 6.11 -2.35
CA GLY A 157 11.09 5.08 -2.71
C GLY A 157 10.59 4.04 -3.73
N CYS A 158 9.52 4.31 -4.49
CA CYS A 158 9.11 3.52 -5.63
C CYS A 158 10.04 3.82 -6.82
N THR A 159 11.30 3.40 -6.72
CA THR A 159 12.40 3.85 -7.58
C THR A 159 12.29 3.43 -9.03
N SER A 160 11.52 2.37 -9.35
CA SER A 160 11.31 1.88 -10.72
C SER A 160 9.95 2.28 -11.30
N LEU A 161 9.14 3.06 -10.57
CA LEU A 161 7.78 3.44 -11.00
C LEU A 161 7.87 4.42 -12.18
N VAL A 162 7.40 3.99 -13.35
CA VAL A 162 7.38 4.75 -14.61
C VAL A 162 6.00 5.32 -14.87
N GLU A 163 4.96 4.52 -14.60
CA GLU A 163 3.57 4.89 -14.84
C GLU A 163 2.77 4.82 -13.53
N LEU A 164 2.15 5.94 -13.16
CA LEU A 164 1.28 6.06 -11.99
C LEU A 164 -0.04 6.72 -12.40
N ASN A 165 -1.14 5.96 -12.36
CA ASN A 165 -2.47 6.49 -12.63
C ASN A 165 -3.20 6.80 -11.32
N ILE A 166 -3.30 8.08 -10.98
CA ILE A 166 -4.01 8.65 -9.83
C ILE A 166 -5.07 9.67 -10.26
N SER A 167 -5.59 9.51 -11.48
CA SER A 167 -6.56 10.45 -12.07
C SER A 167 -7.89 10.55 -11.30
N SER A 168 -8.23 9.51 -10.52
CA SER A 168 -9.44 9.49 -9.67
C SER A 168 -9.26 10.13 -8.30
N PHE A 169 -8.03 10.54 -7.93
CA PHE A 169 -7.76 11.01 -6.56
C PHE A 169 -8.48 12.33 -6.27
N ASP A 170 -9.35 12.31 -5.27
CA ASP A 170 -9.91 13.51 -4.63
C ASP A 170 -9.06 13.81 -3.39
N THR A 171 -8.33 14.92 -3.43
CA THR A 171 -7.43 15.35 -2.34
C THR A 171 -8.00 16.47 -1.50
N SER A 172 -9.29 16.82 -1.67
CA SER A 172 -9.93 17.97 -1.02
C SER A 172 -9.98 17.92 0.52
N LYS A 173 -9.67 16.75 1.13
CA LYS A 173 -9.56 16.59 2.58
C LYS A 173 -8.15 16.33 3.06
N VAL A 174 -7.19 16.18 2.16
CA VAL A 174 -5.82 15.86 2.52
C VAL A 174 -5.14 17.06 3.16
N THR A 175 -4.48 16.80 4.29
CA THR A 175 -3.73 17.81 5.04
C THR A 175 -2.22 17.56 5.01
N ASP A 176 -1.78 16.33 4.74
CA ASP A 176 -0.38 15.94 4.71
C ASP A 176 -0.04 15.08 3.49
N MET A 177 0.83 15.61 2.63
CA MET A 177 1.39 14.97 1.44
C MET A 177 2.92 14.84 1.53
N SER A 178 3.50 14.95 2.75
CA SER A 178 4.96 14.92 2.93
C SER A 178 5.57 13.64 2.35
N GLY A 179 6.64 13.80 1.57
CA GLY A 179 7.36 12.70 0.93
C GLY A 179 6.54 11.80 0.02
N MET A 180 5.32 12.21 -0.40
CA MET A 180 4.38 11.32 -1.11
C MET A 180 5.01 10.63 -2.31
N LEU A 181 5.84 11.30 -3.06
CA LEU A 181 6.51 10.84 -4.27
C LEU A 181 8.04 10.84 -4.15
N CYS A 182 8.56 11.08 -2.94
CA CYS A 182 10.00 11.15 -2.70
C CYS A 182 10.72 9.91 -3.25
N SER A 183 11.80 10.14 -4.00
CA SER A 183 12.62 9.09 -4.64
C SER A 183 11.87 8.20 -5.65
N CYS A 184 10.82 8.71 -6.30
CA CYS A 184 10.24 8.09 -7.50
C CYS A 184 11.14 8.39 -8.71
N LYS A 185 12.34 7.78 -8.73
CA LYS A 185 13.45 8.16 -9.62
C LYS A 185 13.18 7.92 -11.11
N ALA A 186 12.32 6.93 -11.45
CA ALA A 186 12.03 6.58 -12.84
C ALA A 186 10.81 7.34 -13.41
N LEU A 187 10.06 8.06 -12.58
CA LEU A 187 8.88 8.80 -13.03
C LEU A 187 9.30 10.02 -13.85
N THR A 188 8.84 10.10 -15.10
CA THR A 188 9.24 11.16 -16.06
C THR A 188 8.23 12.29 -16.15
N GLU A 189 6.96 11.97 -15.97
CA GLU A 189 5.85 12.94 -15.97
C GLU A 189 4.75 12.47 -15.02
N LEU A 190 3.98 13.40 -14.48
CA LEU A 190 2.85 13.12 -13.61
C LEU A 190 1.80 14.21 -13.78
N ASP A 191 0.55 13.81 -14.01
CA ASP A 191 -0.59 14.74 -14.01
C ASP A 191 -1.20 14.82 -12.63
N LEU A 192 -1.13 16.02 -12.03
CA LEU A 192 -1.74 16.37 -10.75
C LEU A 192 -2.85 17.42 -10.92
N SER A 193 -3.39 17.57 -12.12
CA SER A 193 -4.38 18.60 -12.42
C SER A 193 -5.71 18.45 -11.66
N ASN A 194 -5.97 17.24 -11.13
CA ASN A 194 -7.12 16.92 -10.28
C ASN A 194 -6.87 17.20 -8.79
N PHE A 195 -5.64 17.51 -8.37
CA PHE A 195 -5.32 17.73 -6.95
C PHE A 195 -5.87 19.06 -6.44
N ASN A 196 -6.62 18.99 -5.35
CA ASN A 196 -7.01 20.15 -4.55
C ASN A 196 -6.13 20.19 -3.31
N THR A 197 -5.26 21.20 -3.22
CA THR A 197 -4.27 21.32 -2.14
C THR A 197 -4.63 22.39 -1.11
N SER A 198 -5.84 22.97 -1.17
CA SER A 198 -6.26 24.11 -0.31
C SER A 198 -6.22 23.82 1.19
N LYS A 199 -6.21 22.54 1.60
CA LYS A 199 -6.11 22.14 3.02
C LYS A 199 -4.75 21.53 3.38
N VAL A 200 -3.85 21.38 2.42
CA VAL A 200 -2.55 20.77 2.67
C VAL A 200 -1.66 21.75 3.45
N THR A 201 -1.18 21.28 4.58
CA THR A 201 -0.28 22.04 5.46
C THR A 201 1.16 21.60 5.33
N ASN A 202 1.41 20.36 4.85
CA ASN A 202 2.75 19.81 4.73
C ASN A 202 2.94 19.12 3.36
N MET A 203 3.92 19.63 2.58
CA MET A 203 4.42 19.08 1.31
C MET A 203 5.95 18.87 1.37
N SER A 204 6.54 18.77 2.58
CA SER A 204 7.98 18.56 2.70
C SER A 204 8.40 17.29 1.94
N ASP A 205 9.54 17.36 1.22
CA ASP A 205 10.09 16.27 0.42
C ASP A 205 9.16 15.66 -0.64
N MET A 206 8.04 16.29 -0.99
CA MET A 206 7.01 15.64 -1.85
C MET A 206 7.57 15.10 -3.17
N PHE A 207 8.49 15.81 -3.82
CA PHE A 207 9.16 15.42 -5.05
C PHE A 207 10.67 15.28 -4.89
N ASN A 208 11.15 15.16 -3.64
CA ASN A 208 12.58 15.02 -3.35
C ASN A 208 13.16 13.84 -4.12
N SER A 209 14.30 14.02 -4.78
CA SER A 209 15.01 12.98 -5.54
C SER A 209 14.20 12.31 -6.67
N CYS A 210 13.20 13.00 -7.24
CA CYS A 210 12.50 12.58 -8.45
C CYS A 210 13.35 12.91 -9.69
N SER A 211 14.51 12.28 -9.81
CA SER A 211 15.59 12.71 -10.73
C SER A 211 15.29 12.62 -12.22
N SER A 212 14.27 11.87 -12.65
CA SER A 212 13.82 11.78 -14.05
C SER A 212 12.61 12.65 -14.36
N LEU A 213 12.02 13.33 -13.37
CA LEU A 213 10.80 14.10 -13.57
C LEU A 213 11.09 15.37 -14.37
N THR A 214 10.63 15.44 -15.61
CA THR A 214 10.89 16.55 -16.54
C THR A 214 9.68 17.44 -16.79
N LYS A 215 8.48 16.93 -16.46
CA LYS A 215 7.22 17.68 -16.61
C LYS A 215 6.39 17.56 -15.35
N LEU A 216 6.10 18.69 -14.74
CA LEU A 216 5.26 18.79 -13.55
C LEU A 216 4.42 20.08 -13.63
N ASN A 217 3.11 19.94 -13.67
CA ASN A 217 2.21 21.07 -13.69
C ASN A 217 1.58 21.27 -12.30
N LEU A 218 1.94 22.35 -11.62
CA LEU A 218 1.45 22.72 -10.30
C LEU A 218 0.60 23.99 -10.31
N LEU A 219 0.13 24.43 -11.47
CA LEU A 219 -0.63 25.70 -11.61
C LEU A 219 -1.91 25.76 -10.76
N LYS A 220 -2.48 24.60 -10.39
CA LYS A 220 -3.67 24.52 -9.55
C LYS A 220 -3.36 24.31 -8.07
N PHE A 221 -2.10 24.23 -7.70
CA PHE A 221 -1.72 24.06 -6.29
C PHE A 221 -2.00 25.34 -5.51
N ASP A 222 -2.92 25.26 -4.57
CA ASP A 222 -3.18 26.28 -3.58
C ASP A 222 -2.24 26.05 -2.39
N THR A 223 -1.36 27.01 -2.14
CA THR A 223 -0.36 26.93 -1.06
C THR A 223 -0.72 27.83 0.13
N SER A 224 -1.94 28.39 0.16
CA SER A 224 -2.37 29.35 1.19
C SER A 224 -2.42 28.77 2.60
N SER A 225 -2.63 27.43 2.74
CA SER A 225 -2.61 26.72 4.02
C SER A 225 -1.26 26.09 4.35
N LEU A 226 -0.29 26.16 3.43
CA LEU A 226 0.98 25.43 3.53
C LEU A 226 1.89 26.05 4.60
N THR A 227 2.39 25.19 5.49
CA THR A 227 3.32 25.56 6.55
C THR A 227 4.72 24.97 6.37
N ASP A 228 4.82 23.86 5.61
CA ASP A 228 6.10 23.19 5.35
C ASP A 228 6.19 22.68 3.91
N MET A 229 7.19 23.16 3.18
CA MET A 229 7.59 22.70 1.84
C MET A 229 9.11 22.44 1.77
N SER A 230 9.74 22.19 2.90
CA SER A 230 11.17 21.92 2.97
C SER A 230 11.56 20.72 2.11
N GLY A 231 12.66 20.80 1.38
CA GLY A 231 13.15 19.73 0.52
C GLY A 231 12.25 19.31 -0.65
N MET A 232 11.16 20.05 -0.94
CA MET A 232 10.12 19.61 -1.89
C MET A 232 10.67 19.20 -3.25
N PHE A 233 11.77 19.80 -3.71
CA PHE A 233 12.43 19.52 -5.01
C PHE A 233 13.95 19.26 -4.85
N TYR A 234 14.38 18.78 -3.71
CA TYR A 234 15.80 18.52 -3.40
C TYR A 234 16.36 17.34 -4.21
#